data_1374e1b40556d1e3e217e7c31fb620fd
#
_entry.id   1374e1b40556d1e3e217e7c31fb620fd
#
_cell.length_a   1.000
_cell.length_b   1.000
_cell.length_c   1.000
_cell.angle_alpha   90.00
_cell.angle_beta   90.00
_cell.angle_gamma   90.00
#
_symmetry.space_group_name_H-M   'P 1'
#
loop_
_entity.id
_entity.type
_entity.pdbx_description
1 polymer ?
#
loop_
_entity_poly.entity_id
_entity_poly.type
_entity_poly.pdbx_seq_one_letter_code
_entity_poly.pdbx_strand_id
1 'polypeptide(L)'
;MVLPFFIVSVISIEPLITNSSGGSISLKAEENFSQILNAEFLAQNYPVLSVSEGKDTQSENKKTEIVKTLITAYSSSVNQTDDTPFITASGSYVRPGIVAANFLPFGATIRMPKIFGNQIFVVEDRLHERNGDRIDIWMPTEKEALEFGVKISEIEIL
;
A
#
# COMPACT_ATOMS: atom_id res chain seq x y z
N MET A 1 -31.06 -9.56 -0.91
CA MET A 1 -29.72 -9.58 -1.55
C MET A 1 -29.74 -8.47 -2.58
N VAL A 2 -29.24 -7.30 -2.22
CA VAL A 2 -29.29 -6.08 -3.05
C VAL A 2 -27.84 -5.71 -3.37
N LEU A 3 -27.50 -5.79 -4.64
CA LEU A 3 -26.18 -5.35 -5.18
C LEU A 3 -26.18 -3.82 -5.27
N PRO A 4 -25.13 -3.13 -4.84
CA PRO A 4 -25.00 -1.70 -5.09
C PRO A 4 -24.55 -1.45 -6.53
N PHE A 5 -25.32 -0.65 -7.24
CA PHE A 5 -24.95 -0.06 -8.52
C PHE A 5 -23.84 0.97 -8.29
N PHE A 6 -22.66 0.72 -8.84
CA PHE A 6 -21.65 1.77 -8.99
C PHE A 6 -22.00 2.61 -10.22
N ILE A 7 -22.41 3.85 -9.98
CA ILE A 7 -22.54 4.86 -11.03
C ILE A 7 -21.12 5.39 -11.30
N VAL A 8 -20.54 4.97 -12.42
CA VAL A 8 -19.34 5.60 -12.97
C VAL A 8 -19.80 6.91 -13.60
N SER A 9 -19.53 8.03 -12.92
CA SER A 9 -19.73 9.36 -13.49
C SER A 9 -18.66 9.61 -14.56
N VAL A 10 -19.05 9.54 -15.81
CA VAL A 10 -18.22 9.96 -16.93
C VAL A 10 -18.19 11.48 -16.95
N ILE A 11 -17.07 12.07 -16.55
CA ILE A 11 -16.82 13.50 -16.71
C ILE A 11 -16.54 13.73 -18.19
N SER A 12 -17.53 14.29 -18.88
CA SER A 12 -17.38 14.78 -20.26
C SER A 12 -16.54 16.06 -20.23
N ILE A 13 -15.28 15.97 -20.63
CA ILE A 13 -14.44 17.15 -20.89
C ILE A 13 -14.61 17.48 -22.35
N GLU A 14 -15.42 18.50 -22.66
CA GLU A 14 -15.47 19.06 -24.01
C GLU A 14 -14.27 20.00 -24.20
N PRO A 15 -13.39 19.77 -25.19
CA PRO A 15 -12.39 20.74 -25.57
C PRO A 15 -13.03 21.76 -26.51
N LEU A 16 -13.16 23.00 -26.06
CA LEU A 16 -13.39 24.18 -26.92
C LEU A 16 -12.15 24.42 -27.78
N ILE A 17 -12.13 23.85 -28.98
CA ILE A 17 -11.19 24.27 -30.02
C ILE A 17 -12.00 24.81 -31.18
N THR A 18 -12.10 26.14 -31.22
CA THR A 18 -12.51 26.87 -32.42
C THR A 18 -11.31 26.95 -33.35
N ASN A 19 -11.31 26.20 -34.43
CA ASN A 19 -10.55 26.57 -35.63
C ASN A 19 -11.27 26.12 -36.89
N SER A 20 -11.56 27.10 -37.69
CA SER A 20 -12.15 27.01 -39.02
C SER A 20 -11.15 26.44 -40.03
N SER A 21 -11.34 25.19 -40.43
CA SER A 21 -11.07 24.69 -41.76
C SER A 21 -11.35 23.18 -41.78
N GLY A 22 -12.25 22.75 -42.67
CA GLY A 22 -12.81 21.42 -42.73
C GLY A 22 -11.77 20.34 -43.03
N GLY A 23 -11.76 19.29 -42.19
CA GLY A 23 -11.01 18.06 -42.41
C GLY A 23 -11.41 17.07 -41.34
N SER A 24 -12.10 16.03 -41.70
CA SER A 24 -12.57 14.96 -40.83
C SER A 24 -11.40 14.14 -40.25
N ILE A 25 -10.92 14.50 -39.06
CA ILE A 25 -9.87 13.76 -38.35
C ILE A 25 -10.44 12.89 -37.20
N SER A 26 -11.74 12.99 -36.93
CA SER A 26 -12.36 12.36 -35.75
C SER A 26 -12.55 10.84 -35.83
N LEU A 27 -12.65 10.24 -37.00
CA LEU A 27 -12.96 8.80 -37.14
C LEU A 27 -11.72 7.87 -37.08
N LYS A 28 -10.53 8.38 -37.34
CA LYS A 28 -9.31 7.55 -37.33
C LYS A 28 -8.70 7.32 -35.95
N ALA A 29 -9.02 8.15 -34.97
CA ALA A 29 -8.47 8.02 -33.63
C ALA A 29 -9.16 6.91 -32.80
N GLU A 30 -10.45 6.73 -32.97
CA GLU A 30 -11.22 5.69 -32.26
C GLU A 30 -10.97 4.29 -32.83
N GLU A 31 -10.83 4.16 -34.16
CA GLU A 31 -10.46 2.87 -34.77
C GLU A 31 -9.05 2.43 -34.36
N ASN A 32 -8.10 3.34 -34.27
CA ASN A 32 -6.74 3.01 -33.81
C ASN A 32 -6.71 2.57 -32.34
N PHE A 33 -7.52 3.18 -31.48
CA PHE A 33 -7.56 2.80 -30.06
C PHE A 33 -8.18 1.42 -29.84
N SER A 34 -9.23 1.08 -30.59
CA SER A 34 -9.85 -0.24 -30.53
C SER A 34 -8.93 -1.35 -31.07
N GLN A 35 -8.09 -1.05 -32.04
CA GLN A 35 -7.11 -2.01 -32.58
C GLN A 35 -5.95 -2.25 -31.60
N ILE A 36 -5.54 -1.23 -30.85
CA ILE A 36 -4.48 -1.34 -29.83
C ILE A 36 -4.91 -2.24 -28.67
N LEU A 37 -6.20 -2.27 -28.34
CA LEU A 37 -6.75 -3.12 -27.28
C LEU A 37 -7.04 -4.57 -27.72
N ASN A 38 -6.84 -4.91 -28.98
CA ASN A 38 -7.02 -6.27 -29.45
C ASN A 38 -5.89 -7.17 -28.92
N ALA A 39 -6.24 -8.27 -28.26
CA ALA A 39 -5.31 -9.23 -27.67
C ALA A 39 -4.30 -9.78 -28.71
N GLU A 40 -4.70 -9.93 -29.97
CA GLU A 40 -3.82 -10.37 -31.06
C GLU A 40 -2.79 -9.31 -31.43
N PHE A 41 -3.16 -8.02 -31.45
CA PHE A 41 -2.24 -6.93 -31.71
C PHE A 41 -1.20 -6.80 -30.57
N LEU A 42 -1.63 -6.97 -29.33
CA LEU A 42 -0.72 -6.94 -28.17
C LEU A 42 0.24 -8.12 -28.19
N ALA A 43 -0.21 -9.32 -28.56
CA ALA A 43 0.62 -10.51 -28.65
C ALA A 43 1.71 -10.40 -29.75
N GLN A 44 1.41 -9.75 -30.86
CA GLN A 44 2.35 -9.57 -31.97
C GLN A 44 3.39 -8.47 -31.74
N ASN A 45 3.00 -7.38 -31.08
CA ASN A 45 3.86 -6.21 -30.92
C ASN A 45 4.59 -6.17 -29.55
N TYR A 46 4.09 -6.92 -28.57
CA TYR A 46 4.65 -7.00 -27.22
C TYR A 46 4.76 -8.45 -26.76
N PRO A 47 5.64 -9.26 -27.36
CA PRO A 47 5.76 -10.70 -27.06
C PRO A 47 6.10 -11.01 -25.59
N VAL A 48 6.61 -10.02 -24.86
CA VAL A 48 6.88 -10.13 -23.41
C VAL A 48 5.60 -10.12 -22.57
N LEU A 49 4.47 -9.66 -23.15
CA LEU A 49 3.16 -9.63 -22.47
C LEU A 49 2.28 -10.83 -22.79
N SER A 50 2.78 -11.80 -23.58
CA SER A 50 2.10 -13.08 -23.72
C SER A 50 2.19 -13.83 -22.39
N VAL A 51 1.14 -13.73 -21.61
CA VAL A 51 0.92 -14.59 -20.45
C VAL A 51 0.88 -16.02 -20.99
N SER A 52 1.89 -16.81 -20.69
CA SER A 52 1.86 -18.25 -20.92
C SER A 52 0.75 -18.82 -20.03
N GLU A 53 -0.37 -19.18 -20.65
CA GLU A 53 -1.34 -20.05 -20.00
C GLU A 53 -0.65 -21.37 -19.65
N GLY A 54 -0.66 -21.67 -18.37
CA GLY A 54 -0.40 -23.01 -17.89
C GLY A 54 1.02 -23.30 -17.43
N LYS A 55 1.34 -22.83 -16.25
CA LYS A 55 1.96 -23.71 -15.27
C LYS A 55 1.53 -23.18 -13.90
N ASP A 56 0.87 -24.06 -13.15
CA ASP A 56 0.57 -23.83 -11.74
C ASP A 56 1.79 -23.23 -11.06
N THR A 57 1.84 -21.91 -10.94
CA THR A 57 2.64 -21.28 -9.90
C THR A 57 1.99 -21.75 -8.62
N GLN A 58 2.58 -22.79 -8.03
CA GLN A 58 2.40 -23.04 -6.61
C GLN A 58 2.56 -21.67 -5.95
N SER A 59 1.44 -21.08 -5.55
CA SER A 59 1.41 -20.10 -4.51
C SER A 59 2.15 -20.78 -3.37
N GLU A 60 3.42 -20.43 -3.16
CA GLU A 60 4.10 -20.80 -1.94
C GLU A 60 3.17 -20.31 -0.85
N ASN A 61 2.59 -21.26 -0.16
CA ASN A 61 1.70 -21.02 0.96
C ASN A 61 2.60 -20.48 2.07
N LYS A 62 3.01 -19.19 1.93
CA LYS A 62 3.85 -18.49 2.89
C LYS A 62 3.11 -18.60 4.22
N LYS A 63 3.56 -19.52 5.07
CA LYS A 63 2.94 -19.80 6.34
C LYS A 63 2.93 -18.50 7.15
N THR A 64 1.75 -17.93 7.32
CA THR A 64 1.56 -16.77 8.17
C THR A 64 1.91 -17.17 9.61
N GLU A 65 2.91 -16.53 10.16
CA GLU A 65 3.29 -16.72 11.57
C GLU A 65 2.47 -15.75 12.42
N ILE A 66 1.87 -16.29 13.49
CA ILE A 66 1.07 -15.50 14.43
C ILE A 66 1.85 -15.36 15.74
N VAL A 67 2.10 -14.12 16.13
CA VAL A 67 2.81 -13.79 17.37
C VAL A 67 1.94 -12.91 18.24
N LYS A 68 1.81 -13.24 19.52
CA LYS A 68 1.16 -12.39 20.52
C LYS A 68 2.20 -11.47 21.15
N THR A 69 1.98 -10.16 21.05
CA THR A 69 2.93 -9.16 21.53
C THR A 69 2.25 -7.93 22.12
N LEU A 70 3.02 -7.11 22.79
CA LEU A 70 2.64 -5.78 23.23
C LEU A 70 2.66 -4.82 22.03
N ILE A 71 1.64 -3.98 21.91
CA ILE A 71 1.54 -2.98 20.84
C ILE A 71 1.34 -1.62 21.50
N THR A 72 2.23 -0.69 21.16
CA THR A 72 2.22 0.70 21.60
C THR A 72 2.21 1.63 20.38
N ALA A 73 2.17 2.93 20.61
CA ALA A 73 2.29 3.91 19.53
C ALA A 73 3.23 5.05 19.96
N TYR A 74 3.90 5.64 18.97
CA TYR A 74 4.79 6.79 19.13
C TYR A 74 4.52 7.84 18.05
N SER A 75 5.01 9.04 18.25
CA SER A 75 4.95 10.12 17.26
C SER A 75 6.34 10.76 17.09
N SER A 76 6.48 11.59 16.06
CA SER A 76 7.70 12.36 15.80
C SER A 76 7.85 13.54 16.79
N SER A 77 7.60 13.32 18.07
CA SER A 77 7.83 14.33 19.10
C SER A 77 9.24 14.20 19.66
N VAL A 78 9.86 15.33 20.02
CA VAL A 78 11.24 15.40 20.58
C VAL A 78 11.42 14.56 21.84
N ASN A 79 10.33 14.22 22.53
CA ASN A 79 10.34 13.42 23.75
C ASN A 79 10.23 11.91 23.50
N GLN A 80 9.92 11.50 22.28
CA GLN A 80 9.64 10.11 21.92
C GLN A 80 10.61 9.55 20.88
N THR A 81 11.47 10.40 20.30
CA THR A 81 12.42 10.04 19.25
C THR A 81 13.81 10.59 19.56
N ASP A 82 14.76 10.24 18.71
CA ASP A 82 16.12 10.81 18.69
C ASP A 82 16.16 12.21 18.03
N ASP A 83 17.37 12.68 17.68
CA ASP A 83 17.60 13.98 17.04
C ASP A 83 17.02 14.09 15.61
N THR A 84 16.52 12.99 15.05
CA THR A 84 15.94 12.90 13.70
C THR A 84 14.49 12.42 13.70
N PRO A 85 13.53 13.12 14.33
CA PRO A 85 12.20 12.61 14.67
C PRO A 85 11.33 12.20 13.47
N PHE A 86 11.70 12.61 12.26
CA PHE A 86 10.98 12.29 11.02
C PHE A 86 11.69 11.25 10.15
N ILE A 87 12.85 10.75 10.59
CA ILE A 87 13.61 9.73 9.86
C ILE A 87 13.64 8.47 10.71
N THR A 88 13.21 7.36 10.12
CA THR A 88 13.24 6.04 10.77
C THR A 88 14.65 5.48 10.82
N ALA A 89 14.88 4.46 11.64
CA ALA A 89 16.15 3.74 11.72
C ALA A 89 16.57 3.08 10.38
N SER A 90 15.63 2.85 9.44
CA SER A 90 15.94 2.40 8.08
C SER A 90 16.34 3.53 7.12
N GLY A 91 16.26 4.80 7.55
CA GLY A 91 16.57 5.97 6.75
C GLY A 91 15.40 6.51 5.92
N SER A 92 14.19 5.97 6.07
CA SER A 92 12.99 6.45 5.40
C SER A 92 12.27 7.54 6.20
N TYR A 93 11.44 8.36 5.51
CA TYR A 93 10.54 9.29 6.20
C TYR A 93 9.39 8.54 6.86
N VAL A 94 9.04 8.97 8.07
CA VAL A 94 7.87 8.45 8.80
C VAL A 94 6.57 8.72 8.03
N ARG A 95 5.65 7.77 8.09
CA ARG A 95 4.33 7.84 7.46
C ARG A 95 3.36 6.82 8.08
N PRO A 96 2.04 6.98 7.92
CA PRO A 96 1.08 5.95 8.33
C PRO A 96 1.40 4.58 7.73
N GLY A 97 1.31 3.53 8.56
CA GLY A 97 1.65 2.17 8.16
C GLY A 97 3.08 1.73 8.48
N ILE A 98 3.89 2.59 9.11
CA ILE A 98 5.22 2.22 9.64
C ILE A 98 5.08 1.72 11.08
N VAL A 99 5.91 0.73 11.41
CA VAL A 99 6.11 0.26 12.77
C VAL A 99 7.59 0.12 13.11
N ALA A 100 7.92 0.34 14.37
CA ALA A 100 9.18 -0.04 14.96
C ALA A 100 9.06 -1.45 15.58
N ALA A 101 10.06 -2.30 15.33
CA ALA A 101 10.17 -3.63 15.93
C ALA A 101 11.63 -4.08 15.95
N ASN A 102 12.11 -4.62 17.07
CA ASN A 102 13.48 -5.10 17.16
C ASN A 102 13.63 -6.58 16.82
N PHE A 103 12.58 -7.37 16.99
CA PHE A 103 12.57 -8.82 16.73
C PHE A 103 12.19 -9.20 15.30
N LEU A 104 11.82 -8.23 14.45
CA LEU A 104 11.54 -8.44 13.04
C LEU A 104 12.58 -7.72 12.16
N PRO A 105 12.93 -8.26 10.98
CA PRO A 105 13.83 -7.57 10.07
C PRO A 105 13.18 -6.31 9.47
N PHE A 106 13.99 -5.36 9.01
CA PHE A 106 13.50 -4.25 8.20
C PHE A 106 12.83 -4.76 6.94
N GLY A 107 11.73 -4.14 6.53
CA GLY A 107 10.91 -4.53 5.39
C GLY A 107 9.93 -5.67 5.68
N ALA A 108 9.98 -6.31 6.86
CA ALA A 108 8.95 -7.27 7.23
C ALA A 108 7.58 -6.60 7.23
N THR A 109 6.58 -7.32 6.71
CA THR A 109 5.20 -6.86 6.67
C THR A 109 4.37 -7.62 7.69
N ILE A 110 3.53 -6.89 8.41
CA ILE A 110 2.66 -7.45 9.44
C ILE A 110 1.23 -6.95 9.29
N ARG A 111 0.29 -7.70 9.84
CA ARG A 111 -1.09 -7.27 10.08
C ARG A 111 -1.43 -7.37 11.57
N MET A 112 -2.36 -6.55 12.00
CA MET A 112 -2.93 -6.57 13.34
C MET A 112 -4.45 -6.69 13.24
N PRO A 113 -5.01 -7.87 12.89
CA PRO A 113 -6.41 -8.01 12.48
C PRO A 113 -7.42 -7.53 13.52
N LYS A 114 -7.13 -7.73 14.80
CA LYS A 114 -8.02 -7.36 15.91
C LYS A 114 -8.07 -5.85 16.17
N ILE A 115 -7.10 -5.08 15.64
CA ILE A 115 -6.98 -3.62 15.89
C ILE A 115 -7.25 -2.84 14.61
N PHE A 116 -6.66 -3.26 13.49
CA PHE A 116 -6.66 -2.54 12.22
C PHE A 116 -7.21 -3.36 11.03
N GLY A 117 -7.81 -4.52 11.28
CA GLY A 117 -8.34 -5.38 10.22
C GLY A 117 -7.26 -5.79 9.21
N ASN A 118 -7.51 -5.54 7.94
CA ASN A 118 -6.62 -5.97 6.84
C ASN A 118 -5.48 -4.98 6.54
N GLN A 119 -5.32 -3.91 7.31
CA GLN A 119 -4.25 -2.94 7.09
C GLN A 119 -2.88 -3.61 7.27
N ILE A 120 -1.98 -3.36 6.32
CA ILE A 120 -0.61 -3.85 6.34
C ILE A 120 0.29 -2.75 6.92
N PHE A 121 1.22 -3.17 7.77
CA PHE A 121 2.27 -2.35 8.35
C PHE A 121 3.62 -2.88 7.93
N VAL A 122 4.61 -1.98 7.81
CA VAL A 122 5.97 -2.32 7.42
C VAL A 122 6.93 -1.95 8.54
N VAL A 123 7.85 -2.85 8.86
CA VAL A 123 8.91 -2.61 9.85
C VAL A 123 9.99 -1.74 9.20
N GLU A 124 10.03 -0.46 9.56
CA GLU A 124 11.03 0.49 9.05
C GLU A 124 11.78 1.21 10.17
N ASP A 125 11.39 0.97 11.43
CA ASP A 125 11.99 1.64 12.56
C ASP A 125 12.42 0.67 13.67
N ARG A 126 13.15 1.19 14.68
CA ARG A 126 13.65 0.44 15.84
C ARG A 126 13.24 1.12 17.12
N LEU A 127 13.00 0.29 18.13
CA LEU A 127 12.82 0.76 19.50
C LEU A 127 14.16 0.75 20.26
N HIS A 128 14.19 1.50 21.34
CA HIS A 128 15.25 1.35 22.31
C HIS A 128 15.34 -0.12 22.80
N GLU A 129 16.53 -0.65 22.98
CA GLU A 129 16.78 -2.07 23.31
C GLU A 129 15.93 -2.62 24.46
N ARG A 130 15.67 -1.78 25.47
CA ARG A 130 14.80 -2.15 26.61
C ARG A 130 13.36 -2.47 26.23
N ASN A 131 12.91 -2.06 25.05
CA ASN A 131 11.56 -2.23 24.53
C ASN A 131 11.51 -3.20 23.33
N GLY A 132 12.51 -4.07 23.22
CA GLY A 132 12.70 -4.93 22.05
C GLY A 132 11.65 -6.02 21.86
N ASP A 133 10.77 -6.21 22.81
CA ASP A 133 9.75 -7.26 22.88
C ASP A 133 8.36 -6.85 22.34
N ARG A 134 8.25 -5.65 21.72
CA ARG A 134 6.97 -5.06 21.30
C ARG A 134 6.99 -4.51 19.88
N ILE A 135 5.81 -4.17 19.41
CA ILE A 135 5.60 -3.36 18.20
C ILE A 135 5.21 -1.95 18.65
N ASP A 136 5.81 -0.94 18.03
CA ASP A 136 5.47 0.47 18.24
C ASP A 136 5.01 1.10 16.93
N ILE A 137 3.79 1.61 16.89
CA ILE A 137 3.16 2.12 15.66
C ILE A 137 3.41 3.61 15.56
N TRP A 138 3.94 4.07 14.43
CA TRP A 138 4.03 5.51 14.20
C TRP A 138 2.67 6.13 13.96
N MET A 139 2.42 7.25 14.64
CA MET A 139 1.20 8.05 14.49
C MET A 139 1.55 9.52 14.20
N PRO A 140 0.71 10.22 13.42
CA PRO A 140 0.98 11.61 13.02
C PRO A 140 1.13 12.58 14.18
N THR A 141 0.42 12.35 15.28
CA THR A 141 0.40 13.24 16.44
C THR A 141 0.63 12.49 17.75
N GLU A 142 1.24 13.19 18.71
CA GLU A 142 1.42 12.67 20.08
C GLU A 142 0.08 12.36 20.75
N LYS A 143 -0.93 13.16 20.48
CA LYS A 143 -2.28 12.93 20.99
C LYS A 143 -2.83 11.57 20.53
N GLU A 144 -2.72 11.26 19.25
CA GLU A 144 -3.16 9.97 18.70
C GLU A 144 -2.38 8.80 19.31
N ALA A 145 -1.06 8.96 19.46
CA ALA A 145 -0.23 7.95 20.09
C ALA A 145 -0.62 7.70 21.57
N LEU A 146 -0.89 8.75 22.33
CA LEU A 146 -1.35 8.65 23.71
C LEU A 146 -2.75 8.06 23.83
N GLU A 147 -3.68 8.43 22.93
CA GLU A 147 -5.04 7.88 22.88
C GLU A 147 -5.03 6.40 22.48
N PHE A 148 -4.11 5.98 21.62
CA PHE A 148 -3.94 4.58 21.27
C PHE A 148 -3.55 3.75 22.50
N GLY A 149 -2.62 4.26 23.32
CA GLY A 149 -2.18 3.64 24.55
C GLY A 149 -1.45 2.31 24.32
N VAL A 150 -1.66 1.36 25.23
CA VAL A 150 -0.99 0.05 25.25
C VAL A 150 -2.02 -1.06 25.03
N LYS A 151 -1.73 -1.96 24.11
CA LYS A 151 -2.59 -3.12 23.80
C LYS A 151 -1.76 -4.39 23.76
N ILE A 152 -2.40 -5.50 24.09
CA ILE A 152 -1.84 -6.85 23.84
C ILE A 152 -2.71 -7.49 22.76
N SER A 153 -2.09 -7.86 21.65
CA SER A 153 -2.81 -8.49 20.54
C SER A 153 -1.92 -9.46 19.77
N GLU A 154 -2.55 -10.23 18.91
CA GLU A 154 -1.87 -11.05 17.92
C GLU A 154 -1.53 -10.21 16.70
N ILE A 155 -0.35 -10.42 16.17
CA ILE A 155 0.10 -9.93 14.87
C ILE A 155 0.29 -11.10 13.93
N GLU A 156 0.06 -10.90 12.66
CA GLU A 156 0.34 -11.85 11.59
C GLU A 156 1.57 -11.34 10.82
N ILE A 157 2.62 -12.15 10.75
CA ILE A 157 3.82 -11.88 9.93
C ILE A 157 3.58 -12.47 8.54
N LEU A 158 3.68 -11.65 7.50
CA LEU A 158 3.27 -11.97 6.12
C LEU A 158 4.46 -12.38 5.25
#